data_65bd009334b141b99ddec8397d27eaa7
#
_entry.id   65bd009334b141b99ddec8397d27eaa7
#
_cell.length_a   1.000
_cell.length_b   1.000
_cell.length_c   1.000
_cell.angle_alpha   90.00
_cell.angle_beta   90.00
_cell.angle_gamma   90.00
#
_symmetry.space_group_name_H-M   'P 1'
#
loop_
_entity.id
_entity.type
_entity.pdbx_description
1 polymer ?
#
loop_
_entity_poly.entity_id
_entity_poly.type
_entity_poly.pdbx_seq_one_letter_code
_entity_poly.pdbx_strand_id
1 'polypeptide(L)'
;EFDEMIKAMGSGLLAKAWFFLSHWRILKNLRSAMRQFSNLLQTQYFSATPYLFGDKAVKYSARPHLPKQEALPDNPSDDFLRERLVRDLKTNEHVFDFCVQFQADPESMPIEDPGVLWDEAVSPFQAVARIKILRQEFDSEAQRAYGDNLSFSPWHALPEHRPLGGINRARKVVYRAISLFRHESNQTRRYEPDAW
;
A
#
# COMPACT_ATOMS: atom_id res chain seq x y z
N GLU A 1 -9.69 0.43 21.58
CA GLU A 1 -10.50 0.48 20.33
C GLU A 1 -10.25 -0.72 19.41
N PHE A 2 -8.97 -1.05 19.03
CA PHE A 2 -8.69 -2.20 18.14
C PHE A 2 -9.03 -3.54 18.79
N ASP A 3 -8.68 -3.74 20.07
CA ASP A 3 -9.05 -4.92 20.85
C ASP A 3 -10.56 -5.07 21.03
N GLU A 4 -11.26 -3.96 21.19
CA GLU A 4 -12.72 -3.94 21.30
C GLU A 4 -13.37 -4.30 19.96
N MET A 5 -12.79 -3.86 18.84
CA MET A 5 -13.22 -4.24 17.50
C MET A 5 -13.07 -5.74 17.26
N ILE A 6 -11.92 -6.34 17.63
CA ILE A 6 -11.68 -7.79 17.49
C ILE A 6 -12.67 -8.58 18.35
N LYS A 7 -12.88 -8.18 19.60
CA LYS A 7 -13.86 -8.80 20.50
C LYS A 7 -15.29 -8.70 19.96
N ALA A 8 -15.68 -7.53 19.43
CA ALA A 8 -16.98 -7.32 18.82
C ALA A 8 -17.16 -8.16 17.53
N MET A 9 -16.12 -8.33 16.71
CA MET A 9 -16.17 -9.17 15.52
C MET A 9 -16.33 -10.67 15.83
N GLY A 10 -15.82 -11.14 16.99
CA GLY A 10 -16.00 -12.50 17.50
C GLY A 10 -17.34 -12.73 18.22
N SER A 11 -18.15 -11.71 18.44
CA SER A 11 -19.40 -11.76 19.21
C SER A 11 -20.65 -11.78 18.32
N GLY A 12 -21.83 -11.95 18.92
CA GLY A 12 -23.11 -12.01 18.20
C GLY A 12 -23.51 -10.70 17.49
N LEU A 13 -24.53 -10.78 16.65
CA LEU A 13 -24.99 -9.70 15.76
C LEU A 13 -25.31 -8.38 16.50
N LEU A 14 -25.89 -8.49 17.69
CA LEU A 14 -26.26 -7.33 18.52
C LEU A 14 -25.03 -6.58 19.06
N ALA A 15 -23.98 -7.29 19.46
CA ALA A 15 -22.75 -6.67 19.93
C ALA A 15 -21.99 -5.98 18.80
N LYS A 16 -22.02 -6.55 17.60
CA LYS A 16 -21.49 -5.90 16.38
C LYS A 16 -22.24 -4.61 16.06
N ALA A 17 -23.56 -4.64 16.08
CA ALA A 17 -24.40 -3.46 15.83
C ALA A 17 -24.13 -2.35 16.87
N TRP A 18 -24.06 -2.71 18.15
CA TRP A 18 -23.73 -1.76 19.23
C TRP A 18 -22.34 -1.14 19.07
N PHE A 19 -21.31 -1.96 18.74
CA PHE A 19 -19.96 -1.48 18.50
C PHE A 19 -19.94 -0.47 17.35
N PHE A 20 -20.55 -0.77 16.21
CA PHE A 20 -20.57 0.14 15.05
C PHE A 20 -21.38 1.41 15.29
N LEU A 21 -22.44 1.35 16.09
CA LEU A 21 -23.21 2.53 16.48
C LEU A 21 -22.41 3.44 17.44
N SER A 22 -21.70 2.85 18.38
CA SER A 22 -20.86 3.61 19.33
C SER A 22 -19.58 4.16 18.71
N HIS A 23 -19.09 3.52 17.63
CA HIS A 23 -17.85 3.88 16.94
C HIS A 23 -18.09 4.38 15.51
N TRP A 24 -19.08 5.24 15.33
CA TRP A 24 -19.46 5.80 14.04
C TRP A 24 -18.29 6.36 13.21
N ARG A 25 -17.29 6.96 13.87
CA ARG A 25 -16.08 7.49 13.21
C ARG A 25 -15.26 6.39 12.56
N ILE A 26 -15.12 5.23 13.21
CA ILE A 26 -14.42 4.06 12.64
C ILE A 26 -15.17 3.57 11.40
N LEU A 27 -16.51 3.45 11.50
CA LEU A 27 -17.31 3.03 10.35
C LEU A 27 -17.21 3.99 9.16
N LYS A 28 -17.26 5.30 9.43
CA LYS A 28 -17.07 6.33 8.40
C LYS A 28 -15.70 6.23 7.73
N ASN A 29 -14.62 6.07 8.52
CA ASN A 29 -13.26 5.93 8.01
C ASN A 29 -13.10 4.63 7.21
N LEU A 30 -13.65 3.52 7.71
CA LEU A 30 -13.62 2.24 7.01
C LEU A 30 -14.36 2.33 5.66
N ARG A 31 -15.54 2.93 5.65
CA ARG A 31 -16.33 3.12 4.42
C ARG A 31 -15.66 4.06 3.42
N SER A 32 -14.98 5.10 3.89
CA SER A 32 -14.20 6.01 3.03
C SER A 32 -12.95 5.35 2.44
N ALA A 33 -12.39 4.37 3.16
CA ALA A 33 -11.24 3.59 2.70
C ALA A 33 -11.62 2.46 1.72
N MET A 34 -12.88 2.00 1.74
CA MET A 34 -13.40 0.99 0.82
C MET A 34 -13.67 1.61 -0.55
N ARG A 35 -12.66 1.67 -1.38
CA ARG A 35 -12.78 2.10 -2.77
C ARG A 35 -12.74 0.90 -3.69
N GLN A 36 -13.62 0.89 -4.68
CA GLN A 36 -13.56 -0.09 -5.75
C GLN A 36 -12.67 0.46 -6.87
N PHE A 37 -11.79 -0.36 -7.36
CA PHE A 37 -10.87 -0.02 -8.45
C PHE A 37 -11.16 -0.89 -9.66
N SER A 38 -11.22 -0.28 -10.83
CA SER A 38 -11.38 -0.96 -12.10
C SER A 38 -10.05 -1.26 -12.78
N ASN A 39 -8.99 -0.52 -12.43
CA ASN A 39 -7.67 -0.65 -13.02
C ASN A 39 -6.58 -0.20 -12.03
N LEU A 40 -5.64 -1.09 -11.75
CA LEU A 40 -4.51 -0.83 -10.85
C LEU A 40 -3.54 0.22 -11.40
N LEU A 41 -3.41 0.33 -12.73
CA LEU A 41 -2.53 1.29 -13.38
C LEU A 41 -3.12 2.71 -13.45
N GLN A 42 -4.39 2.86 -13.09
CA GLN A 42 -5.09 4.15 -13.00
C GLN A 42 -5.34 4.59 -11.55
N THR A 43 -4.79 3.86 -10.59
CA THR A 43 -5.00 4.13 -9.16
C THR A 43 -3.81 4.90 -8.60
N GLN A 44 -4.08 5.93 -7.81
CA GLN A 44 -3.06 6.61 -7.03
C GLN A 44 -2.77 5.83 -5.76
N TYR A 45 -1.50 5.57 -5.51
CA TYR A 45 -1.02 4.86 -4.33
C TYR A 45 -0.40 5.83 -3.33
N PHE A 46 -0.52 5.51 -2.04
CA PHE A 46 0.03 6.32 -0.95
C PHE A 46 0.80 5.45 0.04
N SER A 47 1.87 6.01 0.61
CA SER A 47 2.45 5.41 1.80
C SER A 47 1.51 5.66 2.99
N ALA A 48 1.14 4.61 3.73
CA ALA A 48 0.31 4.77 4.92
C ALA A 48 1.06 5.48 6.06
N THR A 49 2.38 5.41 6.04
CA THR A 49 3.27 5.84 7.12
C THR A 49 4.37 6.74 6.58
N PRO A 50 4.97 7.60 7.42
CA PRO A 50 6.07 8.48 7.02
C PRO A 50 7.41 7.76 6.86
N TYR A 51 8.28 8.39 6.09
CA TYR A 51 9.68 7.98 5.83
C TYR A 51 10.60 9.20 5.88
N LEU A 52 11.90 8.99 5.93
CA LEU A 52 12.86 10.04 5.64
C LEU A 52 12.99 10.27 4.14
N PHE A 53 13.33 11.49 3.79
CA PHE A 53 13.83 11.91 2.50
C PHE A 53 14.97 12.91 2.75
N GLY A 54 16.18 12.39 2.85
CA GLY A 54 17.30 13.10 3.42
C GLY A 54 17.13 13.30 4.94
N ASP A 55 17.04 14.53 5.37
CA ASP A 55 16.83 14.96 6.76
C ASP A 55 15.35 15.25 7.11
N LYS A 56 14.44 15.19 6.10
CA LYS A 56 13.04 15.56 6.25
C LYS A 56 12.13 14.35 6.33
N ALA A 57 11.06 14.45 7.12
CA ALA A 57 9.98 13.48 7.12
C ALA A 57 9.05 13.73 5.93
N VAL A 58 8.69 12.64 5.24
CA VAL A 58 7.77 12.70 4.07
C VAL A 58 6.77 11.54 4.09
N LYS A 59 5.67 11.70 3.37
CA LYS A 59 4.84 10.61 2.86
C LYS A 59 5.04 10.50 1.35
N TYR A 60 4.95 9.27 0.82
CA TYR A 60 5.09 9.01 -0.61
C TYR A 60 3.73 8.82 -1.28
N SER A 61 3.69 9.16 -2.57
CA SER A 61 2.58 8.80 -3.45
C SER A 61 3.10 8.40 -4.84
N ALA A 62 2.44 7.43 -5.47
CA ALA A 62 2.61 7.15 -6.88
C ALA A 62 1.33 7.58 -7.61
N ARG A 63 1.43 8.63 -8.42
CA ARG A 63 0.32 9.22 -9.16
C ARG A 63 0.36 8.77 -10.62
N PRO A 64 -0.67 8.05 -11.10
CA PRO A 64 -0.67 7.58 -12.50
C PRO A 64 -0.79 8.74 -13.48
N HIS A 65 -0.15 8.62 -14.63
CA HIS A 65 -0.33 9.57 -15.75
C HIS A 65 -1.68 9.36 -16.46
N LEU A 66 -2.34 8.22 -16.28
CA LEU A 66 -3.66 7.96 -16.81
C LEU A 66 -4.72 8.68 -15.94
N PRO A 67 -5.46 9.63 -16.50
CA PRO A 67 -6.16 10.62 -15.68
C PRO A 67 -7.47 10.14 -15.08
N LYS A 68 -8.01 8.97 -15.44
CA LYS A 68 -9.35 8.57 -15.00
C LYS A 68 -9.50 7.06 -14.89
N GLN A 69 -10.10 6.63 -13.77
CA GLN A 69 -10.58 5.25 -13.61
C GLN A 69 -11.69 4.95 -14.64
N GLU A 70 -11.58 3.81 -15.30
CA GLU A 70 -12.65 3.26 -16.11
C GLU A 70 -13.80 2.74 -15.22
N ALA A 71 -14.97 2.54 -15.78
CA ALA A 71 -16.07 1.90 -15.07
C ALA A 71 -15.72 0.46 -14.69
N LEU A 72 -16.26 0.00 -13.57
CA LEU A 72 -16.18 -1.42 -13.21
C LEU A 72 -16.94 -2.26 -14.24
N PRO A 73 -16.47 -3.47 -14.55
CA PRO A 73 -17.25 -4.43 -15.33
C PRO A 73 -18.56 -4.78 -14.63
N ASP A 74 -19.62 -5.03 -15.39
CA ASP A 74 -20.93 -5.39 -14.82
C ASP A 74 -20.89 -6.72 -14.04
N ASN A 75 -20.11 -7.69 -14.49
CA ASN A 75 -19.91 -8.99 -13.84
C ASN A 75 -18.41 -9.32 -13.80
N PRO A 76 -17.63 -8.71 -12.88
CA PRO A 76 -16.21 -8.96 -12.79
C PRO A 76 -15.93 -10.40 -12.31
N SER A 77 -14.93 -11.04 -12.91
CA SER A 77 -14.38 -12.29 -12.35
C SER A 77 -13.67 -11.99 -11.03
N ASP A 78 -13.44 -13.01 -10.20
CA ASP A 78 -12.68 -12.85 -8.95
C ASP A 78 -11.26 -12.31 -9.20
N ASP A 79 -10.69 -12.62 -10.37
CA ASP A 79 -9.34 -12.23 -10.79
C ASP A 79 -9.30 -11.04 -11.77
N PHE A 80 -10.40 -10.30 -11.96
CA PHE A 80 -10.51 -9.29 -13.02
C PHE A 80 -9.42 -8.21 -13.00
N LEU A 81 -8.94 -7.82 -11.82
CA LEU A 81 -7.85 -6.83 -11.71
C LEU A 81 -6.52 -7.38 -12.23
N ARG A 82 -6.23 -8.65 -11.95
CA ARG A 82 -5.04 -9.34 -12.46
C ARG A 82 -5.14 -9.53 -13.98
N GLU A 83 -6.27 -10.03 -14.47
CA GLU A 83 -6.53 -10.21 -15.90
C GLU A 83 -6.40 -8.88 -16.66
N ARG A 84 -6.91 -7.80 -16.07
CA ARG A 84 -6.78 -6.45 -16.62
C ARG A 84 -5.33 -5.98 -16.66
N LEU A 85 -4.57 -6.17 -15.56
CA LEU A 85 -3.17 -5.79 -15.48
C LEU A 85 -2.32 -6.54 -16.52
N VAL A 86 -2.53 -7.85 -16.66
CA VAL A 86 -1.86 -8.68 -17.67
C VAL A 86 -2.12 -8.16 -19.08
N ARG A 87 -3.38 -7.89 -19.41
CA ARG A 87 -3.75 -7.38 -20.74
C ARG A 87 -3.13 -6.01 -21.03
N ASP A 88 -3.19 -5.09 -20.07
CA ASP A 88 -2.72 -3.72 -20.27
C ASP A 88 -1.20 -3.68 -20.39
N LEU A 89 -0.43 -4.42 -19.57
CA LEU A 89 1.02 -4.46 -19.64
C LEU A 89 1.57 -5.28 -20.83
N LYS A 90 0.78 -6.17 -21.40
CA LYS A 90 1.16 -6.86 -22.64
C LYS A 90 1.23 -5.92 -23.83
N THR A 91 0.43 -4.86 -23.83
CA THR A 91 0.28 -3.95 -24.99
C THR A 91 0.91 -2.59 -24.78
N ASN A 92 0.95 -2.07 -23.57
CA ASN A 92 1.34 -0.70 -23.28
C ASN A 92 2.38 -0.62 -22.16
N GLU A 93 3.16 0.44 -22.17
CA GLU A 93 3.91 0.90 -21.00
C GLU A 93 3.07 1.88 -20.17
N HIS A 94 3.34 1.95 -18.87
CA HIS A 94 2.63 2.85 -17.96
C HIS A 94 3.62 3.67 -17.13
N VAL A 95 3.21 4.88 -16.79
CA VAL A 95 4.05 5.82 -16.04
C VAL A 95 3.29 6.33 -14.83
N PHE A 96 4.00 6.40 -13.70
CA PHE A 96 3.56 7.09 -12.51
C PHE A 96 4.56 8.18 -12.15
N ASP A 97 4.09 9.32 -11.69
CA ASP A 97 4.93 10.26 -10.97
C ASP A 97 5.12 9.76 -9.53
N PHE A 98 6.37 9.58 -9.13
CA PHE A 98 6.73 9.33 -7.74
C PHE A 98 6.81 10.66 -7.02
N CYS A 99 5.93 10.83 -6.04
CA CYS A 99 5.72 12.09 -5.36
C CYS A 99 6.07 11.98 -3.87
N VAL A 100 6.53 13.10 -3.31
CA VAL A 100 6.77 13.27 -1.87
C VAL A 100 5.90 14.40 -1.33
N GLN A 101 5.34 14.20 -0.14
CA GLN A 101 4.68 15.22 0.66
C GLN A 101 5.54 15.48 1.89
N PHE A 102 6.10 16.66 2.01
CA PHE A 102 6.94 17.01 3.16
C PHE A 102 6.12 17.31 4.40
N GLN A 103 6.60 16.89 5.56
CA GLN A 103 6.06 17.35 6.83
C GLN A 103 6.32 18.86 6.97
N ALA A 104 5.26 19.65 6.95
CA ALA A 104 5.35 21.11 7.11
C ALA A 104 5.35 21.51 8.61
N ASP A 105 4.57 20.80 9.42
CA ASP A 105 4.44 21.04 10.85
C ASP A 105 4.21 19.72 11.60
N PRO A 106 5.05 19.39 12.61
CA PRO A 106 4.93 18.15 13.36
C PRO A 106 3.65 17.98 14.17
N GLU A 107 2.98 19.07 14.57
CA GLU A 107 1.75 18.98 15.36
C GLU A 107 0.55 18.60 14.50
N SER A 108 0.40 19.23 13.33
CA SER A 108 -0.68 18.94 12.39
C SER A 108 -0.39 17.75 11.46
N MET A 109 0.89 17.38 11.32
CA MET A 109 1.36 16.27 10.48
C MET A 109 2.20 15.28 11.31
N PRO A 110 1.63 14.62 12.33
CA PRO A 110 2.39 13.76 13.23
C PRO A 110 2.94 12.50 12.51
N ILE A 111 4.13 12.06 12.94
CA ILE A 111 4.78 10.83 12.45
C ILE A 111 4.18 9.60 13.13
N GLU A 112 3.87 9.70 14.42
CA GLU A 112 3.44 8.56 15.26
C GLU A 112 1.92 8.29 15.18
N ASP A 113 1.13 9.21 14.67
CA ASP A 113 -0.32 9.04 14.52
C ASP A 113 -0.71 8.83 13.04
N PRO A 114 -0.97 7.57 12.63
CA PRO A 114 -1.38 7.25 11.26
C PRO A 114 -2.83 7.64 10.95
N GLY A 115 -3.64 7.97 11.96
CA GLY A 115 -5.03 8.41 11.80
C GLY A 115 -5.14 9.85 11.31
N VAL A 116 -4.04 10.61 11.36
CA VAL A 116 -4.00 12.00 10.88
C VAL A 116 -3.59 12.04 9.40
N LEU A 117 -4.52 12.55 8.59
CA LEU A 117 -4.24 12.84 7.19
C LEU A 117 -3.40 14.12 7.11
N TRP A 118 -2.29 14.07 6.41
CA TRP A 118 -1.50 15.28 6.11
C TRP A 118 -2.20 16.08 5.01
N ASP A 119 -2.54 17.33 5.31
CA ASP A 119 -3.31 18.19 4.41
C ASP A 119 -2.48 18.61 3.19
N GLU A 120 -2.97 18.28 1.99
CA GLU A 120 -2.34 18.66 0.72
C GLU A 120 -2.42 20.18 0.46
N ALA A 121 -3.37 20.89 1.08
CA ALA A 121 -3.42 22.35 0.99
C ALA A 121 -2.27 23.02 1.76
N VAL A 122 -1.77 22.39 2.84
CA VAL A 122 -0.62 22.87 3.63
C VAL A 122 0.69 22.41 3.01
N SER A 123 0.75 21.15 2.59
CA SER A 123 1.94 20.57 1.94
C SER A 123 1.52 19.67 0.78
N PRO A 124 1.55 20.19 -0.45
CA PRO A 124 1.16 19.41 -1.63
C PRO A 124 2.21 18.36 -1.98
N PHE A 125 1.76 17.26 -2.61
CA PHE A 125 2.65 16.27 -3.21
C PHE A 125 3.46 16.86 -4.37
N GLN A 126 4.77 16.71 -4.30
CA GLN A 126 5.73 17.16 -5.31
C GLN A 126 6.31 15.95 -6.05
N ALA A 127 6.23 15.94 -7.38
CA ALA A 127 6.85 14.90 -8.20
C ALA A 127 8.37 15.02 -8.16
N VAL A 128 9.05 13.96 -7.77
CA VAL A 128 10.53 13.92 -7.64
C VAL A 128 11.18 12.90 -8.58
N ALA A 129 10.40 11.93 -9.06
CA ALA A 129 10.87 10.91 -10.02
C ALA A 129 9.70 10.35 -10.82
N ARG A 130 10.01 9.51 -11.81
CA ARG A 130 9.01 8.74 -12.57
C ARG A 130 9.26 7.25 -12.41
N ILE A 131 8.19 6.51 -12.19
CA ILE A 131 8.17 5.05 -12.22
C ILE A 131 7.64 4.67 -13.59
N LYS A 132 8.48 4.04 -14.41
CA LYS A 132 8.10 3.55 -15.72
C LYS A 132 7.95 2.03 -15.67
N ILE A 133 6.74 1.54 -15.89
CA ILE A 133 6.43 0.12 -15.99
C ILE A 133 6.42 -0.22 -17.47
N LEU A 134 7.44 -0.96 -17.90
CA LEU A 134 7.60 -1.32 -19.30
C LEU A 134 6.56 -2.37 -19.73
N ARG A 135 6.28 -2.40 -21.02
CA ARG A 135 5.51 -3.48 -21.63
C ARG A 135 6.17 -4.82 -21.36
N GLN A 136 5.42 -5.77 -20.81
CA GLN A 136 5.96 -7.05 -20.39
C GLN A 136 4.87 -8.12 -20.27
N GLU A 137 5.29 -9.37 -20.33
CA GLU A 137 4.53 -10.53 -19.89
C GLU A 137 5.09 -10.97 -18.53
N PHE A 138 4.29 -11.00 -17.49
CA PHE A 138 4.74 -11.24 -16.12
C PHE A 138 3.93 -12.32 -15.39
N ASP A 139 3.02 -13.00 -16.08
CA ASP A 139 2.04 -13.90 -15.47
C ASP A 139 2.30 -15.38 -15.80
N SER A 140 3.52 -15.73 -16.15
CA SER A 140 3.89 -17.13 -16.26
C SER A 140 3.94 -17.82 -14.90
N GLU A 141 3.81 -19.14 -14.87
CA GLU A 141 3.90 -19.93 -13.63
C GLU A 141 5.21 -19.68 -12.88
N ALA A 142 6.33 -19.63 -13.60
CA ALA A 142 7.63 -19.33 -13.02
C ALA A 142 7.71 -17.94 -12.39
N GLN A 143 7.15 -16.93 -13.04
CA GLN A 143 7.11 -15.56 -12.50
C GLN A 143 6.19 -15.42 -11.30
N ARG A 144 5.08 -16.15 -11.27
CA ARG A 144 4.20 -16.21 -10.07
C ARG A 144 4.93 -16.87 -8.91
N ALA A 145 5.56 -18.03 -9.14
CA ALA A 145 6.35 -18.70 -8.11
C ALA A 145 7.51 -17.83 -7.61
N TYR A 146 8.17 -17.10 -8.50
CA TYR A 146 9.17 -16.09 -8.13
C TYR A 146 8.58 -14.98 -7.26
N GLY A 147 7.45 -14.38 -7.66
CA GLY A 147 6.75 -13.35 -6.92
C GLY A 147 6.29 -13.80 -5.53
N ASP A 148 5.80 -15.03 -5.42
CA ASP A 148 5.37 -15.64 -4.14
C ASP A 148 6.54 -15.80 -3.15
N ASN A 149 7.74 -15.92 -3.65
CA ASN A 149 8.95 -16.09 -2.83
C ASN A 149 9.76 -14.81 -2.63
N LEU A 150 9.35 -13.69 -3.22
CA LEU A 150 9.99 -12.40 -2.96
C LEU A 150 9.72 -11.90 -1.53
N SER A 151 10.72 -11.24 -0.95
CA SER A 151 10.62 -10.58 0.34
C SER A 151 10.67 -9.08 0.18
N PHE A 152 9.61 -8.40 0.58
CA PHE A 152 9.56 -6.95 0.63
C PHE A 152 9.56 -6.49 2.08
N SER A 153 10.35 -5.46 2.38
CA SER A 153 10.34 -4.81 3.67
C SER A 153 10.53 -3.30 3.50
N PRO A 154 9.75 -2.47 4.19
CA PRO A 154 10.00 -1.02 4.18
C PRO A 154 11.40 -0.65 4.67
N TRP A 155 12.07 -1.56 5.38
CA TRP A 155 13.41 -1.36 5.93
C TRP A 155 14.54 -1.76 4.97
N HIS A 156 14.23 -2.29 3.78
CA HIS A 156 15.18 -2.44 2.68
C HIS A 156 15.29 -1.07 1.96
N ALA A 157 15.91 -0.12 2.62
CA ALA A 157 16.02 1.25 2.16
C ALA A 157 17.37 1.84 2.62
N LEU A 158 17.83 2.86 1.91
CA LEU A 158 18.97 3.65 2.33
C LEU A 158 18.67 4.35 3.68
N PRO A 159 19.69 4.64 4.49
CA PRO A 159 19.51 5.36 5.77
C PRO A 159 18.72 6.67 5.62
N GLU A 160 18.94 7.39 4.51
CA GLU A 160 18.28 8.65 4.16
C GLU A 160 16.80 8.48 3.78
N HIS A 161 16.37 7.24 3.54
CA HIS A 161 14.99 6.89 3.20
C HIS A 161 14.36 5.94 4.22
N ARG A 162 14.96 5.82 5.41
CA ARG A 162 14.48 4.88 6.42
C ARG A 162 13.03 5.17 6.83
N PRO A 163 12.25 4.11 7.15
CA PRO A 163 10.90 4.25 7.68
C PRO A 163 10.88 4.95 9.05
N LEU A 164 9.86 5.77 9.29
CA LEU A 164 9.62 6.50 10.54
C LEU A 164 8.36 5.98 11.24
N GLY A 165 8.28 6.22 12.55
CA GLY A 165 7.10 5.96 13.37
C GLY A 165 6.96 4.52 13.88
N GLY A 166 6.08 4.36 14.89
CA GLY A 166 5.87 3.10 15.61
C GLY A 166 5.36 1.98 14.74
N ILE A 167 4.45 2.27 13.80
CA ILE A 167 3.93 1.28 12.85
C ILE A 167 5.06 0.71 11.99
N ASN A 168 5.96 1.55 11.49
CA ASN A 168 7.09 1.06 10.71
C ASN A 168 8.07 0.24 11.55
N ARG A 169 8.27 0.59 12.84
CA ARG A 169 9.05 -0.25 13.77
C ARG A 169 8.42 -1.61 13.97
N ALA A 170 7.10 -1.68 14.16
CA ALA A 170 6.36 -2.94 14.25
C ALA A 170 6.46 -3.75 12.94
N ARG A 171 6.30 -3.10 11.79
CA ARG A 171 6.45 -3.74 10.47
C ARG A 171 7.82 -4.40 10.29
N LYS A 172 8.89 -3.84 10.84
CA LYS A 172 10.22 -4.45 10.78
C LYS A 172 10.24 -5.89 11.31
N VAL A 173 9.61 -6.08 12.45
CA VAL A 173 9.54 -7.40 13.12
C VAL A 173 8.58 -8.33 12.38
N VAL A 174 7.38 -7.84 12.08
CA VAL A 174 6.31 -8.62 11.43
C VAL A 174 6.74 -9.09 10.04
N TYR A 175 7.25 -8.21 9.19
CA TYR A 175 7.66 -8.55 7.82
C TYR A 175 8.79 -9.58 7.82
N ARG A 176 9.74 -9.46 8.76
CA ARG A 176 10.80 -10.45 8.91
C ARG A 176 10.25 -11.82 9.31
N ALA A 177 9.40 -11.87 10.33
CA ALA A 177 8.82 -13.12 10.82
C ALA A 177 7.99 -13.83 9.75
N ILE A 178 7.09 -13.08 9.06
CA ILE A 178 6.25 -13.63 8.00
C ILE A 178 7.08 -14.08 6.79
N SER A 179 8.13 -13.33 6.43
CA SER A 179 9.03 -13.73 5.34
C SER A 179 9.73 -15.05 5.65
N LEU A 180 10.28 -15.22 6.86
CA LEU A 180 10.92 -16.47 7.28
C LEU A 180 9.91 -17.63 7.26
N PHE A 181 8.75 -17.48 7.88
CA PHE A 181 7.70 -18.48 7.89
C PHE A 181 7.29 -18.92 6.47
N ARG A 182 7.11 -17.95 5.56
CA ARG A 182 6.72 -18.25 4.17
C ARG A 182 7.81 -19.02 3.42
N HIS A 183 9.09 -18.65 3.56
CA HIS A 183 10.19 -19.36 2.93
C HIS A 183 10.35 -20.80 3.47
N GLU A 184 10.17 -20.97 4.78
CA GLU A 184 10.17 -22.31 5.40
C GLU A 184 9.00 -23.15 4.87
N SER A 185 7.78 -22.59 4.82
CA SER A 185 6.59 -23.28 4.32
C SER A 185 6.69 -23.63 2.84
N ASN A 186 7.28 -22.78 2.03
CA ASN A 186 7.47 -23.00 0.59
C ASN A 186 8.75 -23.79 0.29
N GLN A 187 9.55 -24.14 1.30
CA GLN A 187 10.85 -24.84 1.14
C GLN A 187 11.79 -24.12 0.17
N THR A 188 11.75 -22.78 0.16
CA THR A 188 12.57 -21.96 -0.73
C THR A 188 13.62 -21.20 0.05
N ARG A 189 14.76 -20.91 -0.60
CA ARG A 189 15.79 -20.04 -0.02
C ARG A 189 15.40 -18.59 -0.23
N ARG A 190 15.69 -17.76 0.77
CA ARG A 190 15.63 -16.31 0.61
C ARG A 190 16.79 -15.89 -0.30
N TYR A 191 16.49 -15.12 -1.32
CA TYR A 191 17.47 -14.44 -2.17
C TYR A 191 16.99 -13.03 -2.51
N GLU A 192 17.94 -12.16 -2.77
CA GLU A 192 17.67 -10.83 -3.30
C GLU A 192 17.77 -10.89 -4.82
N PRO A 193 16.97 -10.11 -5.56
CA PRO A 193 17.13 -10.02 -7.02
C PRO A 193 18.53 -9.45 -7.34
N ASP A 194 19.31 -10.19 -8.11
CA ASP A 194 20.70 -9.87 -8.47
C ASP A 194 20.84 -9.39 -9.91
N ALA A 195 19.80 -9.53 -10.71
CA ALA A 195 19.71 -9.02 -12.09
C ALA A 195 18.27 -8.70 -12.48
N TRP A 196 18.12 -7.77 -13.42
CA TRP A 196 16.87 -7.34 -14.05
C TRP A 196 16.88 -7.62 -15.54
#